data_10bd7deb130e7ff1795bdf0c51aca8d6
#
_entry.id   10bd7deb130e7ff1795bdf0c51aca8d6
#
_cell.length_a   1.000
_cell.length_b   1.000
_cell.length_c   1.000
_cell.angle_alpha   90.00
_cell.angle_beta   90.00
_cell.angle_gamma   90.00
#
_symmetry.space_group_name_H-M   'P 1'
#
loop_
_entity.id
_entity.type
_entity.pdbx_description
1 polymer ?
#
loop_
_entity_poly.entity_id
_entity_poly.type
_entity_poly.pdbx_seq_one_letter_code
_entity_poly.pdbx_strand_id
1 'polypeptide(L)'
;LRFVLFAALALTACNTTPPAGPAHVPGSVPNEGELVMTVDGKPVHANQLDAIFENMPPQQVEMMKSSGQMGQLLDQVAMTQVLYQQAIDQGLHKEDDVKLALAMQERQVLAQALVMKKAKEAITDEAVQAWYDQRKVQFAKAEVKARHILVKEESKANELKTQLEGGADFATLAKEHSTDTGSGAQGGDLGWFSKDKMVAPFAEAAFAAEPGALVGPVETRFGFHLIKVEDKRDAKPLDEVRPQAEEALMRETVTTFTNEVKANMKVEKKGEYADMAPPAAPPGADPHGKAPGGAMPPGHPPGN
;
A
#
# COMPACT_ATOMS: atom_id res chain seq x y z
N LEU A 1 7.33 -79.29 -30.96
CA LEU A 1 7.16 -79.03 -29.53
C LEU A 1 8.09 -77.88 -29.12
N ARG A 2 7.55 -76.64 -29.02
CA ARG A 2 8.31 -75.45 -28.67
C ARG A 2 7.96 -75.04 -27.23
N PHE A 3 8.93 -75.16 -26.34
CA PHE A 3 8.85 -74.61 -25.00
C PHE A 3 9.05 -73.11 -25.05
N VAL A 4 8.08 -72.33 -24.58
CA VAL A 4 8.17 -70.89 -24.37
C VAL A 4 8.52 -70.71 -22.87
N LEU A 5 9.73 -70.21 -22.63
CA LEU A 5 10.22 -69.89 -21.29
C LEU A 5 9.72 -68.45 -20.96
N PHE A 6 8.80 -68.32 -19.97
CA PHE A 6 8.41 -67.02 -19.40
C PHE A 6 9.49 -66.62 -18.38
N ALA A 7 10.24 -65.59 -18.72
CA ALA A 7 11.11 -64.93 -17.76
C ALA A 7 10.29 -63.88 -16.98
N ALA A 8 10.08 -64.12 -15.72
CA ALA A 8 9.50 -63.18 -14.78
C ALA A 8 10.56 -62.09 -14.47
N LEU A 9 10.33 -60.87 -14.95
CA LEU A 9 11.13 -59.73 -14.60
C LEU A 9 10.64 -59.20 -13.25
N ALA A 10 11.38 -59.43 -12.16
CA ALA A 10 11.17 -58.82 -10.89
C ALA A 10 11.54 -57.34 -10.92
N LEU A 11 10.54 -56.45 -10.95
CA LEU A 11 10.73 -55.05 -10.72
C LEU A 11 11.01 -54.77 -9.23
N THR A 12 12.28 -54.72 -8.88
CA THR A 12 12.70 -54.10 -7.61
C THR A 12 12.43 -52.61 -7.67
N ALA A 13 11.37 -52.19 -7.05
CA ALA A 13 11.11 -50.77 -6.78
C ALA A 13 12.19 -50.26 -5.82
N CYS A 14 13.18 -49.58 -6.37
CA CYS A 14 14.08 -48.77 -5.56
C CYS A 14 13.27 -47.61 -4.98
N ASN A 15 12.91 -47.77 -3.70
CA ASN A 15 12.33 -46.73 -2.87
C ASN A 15 13.46 -45.71 -2.59
N THR A 16 13.79 -44.86 -3.57
CA THR A 16 14.68 -43.70 -3.35
C THR A 16 13.89 -42.65 -2.64
N THR A 17 13.96 -42.67 -1.30
CA THR A 17 13.67 -41.46 -0.51
C THR A 17 14.46 -40.32 -1.13
N PRO A 18 13.82 -39.19 -1.50
CA PRO A 18 14.58 -38.05 -1.96
C PRO A 18 15.61 -37.67 -0.90
N PRO A 19 16.85 -37.29 -1.27
CA PRO A 19 17.84 -36.88 -0.31
C PRO A 19 17.26 -35.82 0.58
N ALA A 20 17.31 -36.04 1.91
CA ALA A 20 16.95 -35.02 2.88
C ALA A 20 17.76 -33.78 2.49
N GLY A 21 17.05 -32.69 2.19
CA GLY A 21 17.69 -31.40 1.98
C GLY A 21 18.64 -31.10 3.15
N PRO A 22 19.62 -30.22 2.96
CA PRO A 22 20.58 -29.91 4.01
C PRO A 22 19.83 -29.64 5.31
N ALA A 23 20.22 -30.35 6.38
CA ALA A 23 19.59 -30.23 7.67
C ALA A 23 19.55 -28.75 8.04
N HIS A 24 18.35 -28.21 8.27
CA HIS A 24 18.16 -26.83 8.69
C HIS A 24 18.98 -26.61 9.97
N VAL A 25 20.07 -25.84 9.86
CA VAL A 25 20.80 -25.37 11.03
C VAL A 25 20.05 -24.14 11.54
N PRO A 26 19.46 -24.20 12.76
CA PRO A 26 18.76 -23.05 13.30
C PRO A 26 19.62 -21.79 13.25
N GLY A 27 19.12 -20.70 12.68
CA GLY A 27 19.81 -19.43 12.57
C GLY A 27 20.84 -19.32 11.44
N SER A 28 20.98 -20.31 10.56
CA SER A 28 21.76 -20.13 9.33
C SER A 28 20.99 -19.23 8.36
N VAL A 29 21.52 -18.04 8.11
CA VAL A 29 21.00 -17.10 7.11
C VAL A 29 21.81 -17.32 5.83
N PRO A 30 21.17 -17.40 4.64
CA PRO A 30 21.90 -17.44 3.38
C PRO A 30 22.85 -16.25 3.26
N ASN A 31 24.09 -16.50 2.85
CA ASN A 31 25.08 -15.45 2.60
C ASN A 31 24.93 -14.98 1.15
N GLU A 32 23.98 -14.08 0.91
CA GLU A 32 23.66 -13.55 -0.42
C GLU A 32 23.84 -12.04 -0.45
N GLY A 33 24.28 -11.54 -1.62
CA GLY A 33 24.55 -10.13 -1.82
C GLY A 33 25.96 -9.71 -1.42
N GLU A 34 26.20 -8.40 -1.36
CA GLU A 34 27.48 -7.80 -1.03
C GLU A 34 27.86 -8.07 0.44
N LEU A 35 29.16 -8.29 0.68
CA LEU A 35 29.70 -8.36 2.04
C LEU A 35 29.65 -6.98 2.69
N VAL A 36 28.85 -6.82 3.73
CA VAL A 36 28.69 -5.54 4.45
C VAL A 36 29.74 -5.39 5.55
N MET A 37 29.97 -6.47 6.33
CA MET A 37 30.96 -6.47 7.42
C MET A 37 31.35 -7.90 7.80
N THR A 38 32.41 -8.02 8.58
CA THR A 38 32.81 -9.27 9.24
C THR A 38 32.76 -9.08 10.76
N VAL A 39 32.17 -10.05 11.44
CA VAL A 39 32.09 -10.08 12.92
C VAL A 39 32.74 -11.36 13.39
N ASP A 40 33.88 -11.24 14.12
CA ASP A 40 34.70 -12.38 14.56
C ASP A 40 35.03 -13.34 13.41
N GLY A 41 35.39 -12.78 12.24
CA GLY A 41 35.70 -13.53 11.02
C GLY A 41 34.51 -14.14 10.27
N LYS A 42 33.27 -13.94 10.76
CA LYS A 42 32.04 -14.40 10.09
C LYS A 42 31.44 -13.27 9.25
N PRO A 43 31.10 -13.55 7.99
CA PRO A 43 30.54 -12.52 7.12
C PRO A 43 29.09 -12.18 7.48
N VAL A 44 28.74 -10.90 7.33
CA VAL A 44 27.39 -10.38 7.32
C VAL A 44 27.12 -9.77 5.95
N HIS A 45 26.12 -10.29 5.24
CA HIS A 45 25.81 -9.91 3.87
C HIS A 45 24.61 -8.96 3.80
N ALA A 46 24.46 -8.26 2.66
CA ALA A 46 23.43 -7.25 2.44
C ALA A 46 22.01 -7.80 2.64
N ASN A 47 21.71 -9.03 2.23
CA ASN A 47 20.41 -9.67 2.42
C ASN A 47 19.95 -9.72 3.88
N GLN A 48 20.87 -9.74 4.84
CA GLN A 48 20.51 -9.70 6.27
C GLN A 48 20.03 -8.31 6.70
N LEU A 49 20.57 -7.24 6.11
CA LEU A 49 20.10 -5.88 6.32
C LEU A 49 18.80 -5.63 5.55
N ASP A 50 18.69 -6.14 4.33
CA ASP A 50 17.49 -6.02 3.51
C ASP A 50 16.27 -6.61 4.23
N ALA A 51 16.43 -7.77 4.89
CA ALA A 51 15.38 -8.36 5.72
C ALA A 51 14.93 -7.47 6.90
N ILE A 52 15.83 -6.63 7.42
CA ILE A 52 15.47 -5.62 8.44
C ILE A 52 14.71 -4.47 7.77
N PHE A 53 15.20 -4.00 6.62
CA PHE A 53 14.63 -2.86 5.89
C PHE A 53 13.26 -3.16 5.27
N GLU A 54 12.99 -4.42 4.86
CA GLU A 54 11.68 -4.82 4.33
C GLU A 54 10.50 -4.50 5.27
N ASN A 55 10.78 -4.46 6.59
CA ASN A 55 9.78 -4.14 7.60
C ASN A 55 9.72 -2.65 7.97
N MET A 56 10.49 -1.78 7.30
CA MET A 56 10.57 -0.35 7.58
C MET A 56 9.98 0.47 6.43
N PRO A 57 9.31 1.61 6.72
CA PRO A 57 8.91 2.54 5.69
C PRO A 57 10.13 3.06 4.88
N PRO A 58 10.05 3.14 3.54
CA PRO A 58 11.19 3.58 2.71
C PRO A 58 11.79 4.93 3.11
N GLN A 59 10.95 5.87 3.53
CA GLN A 59 11.38 7.19 4.01
C GLN A 59 12.24 7.09 5.29
N GLN A 60 11.93 6.13 6.17
CA GLN A 60 12.70 5.89 7.39
C GLN A 60 14.06 5.29 7.08
N VAL A 61 14.14 4.37 6.10
CA VAL A 61 15.41 3.80 5.63
C VAL A 61 16.32 4.89 5.05
N GLU A 62 15.79 5.77 4.20
CA GLU A 62 16.55 6.89 3.63
C GLU A 62 17.00 7.89 4.70
N MET A 63 16.15 8.19 5.67
CA MET A 63 16.52 9.04 6.81
C MET A 63 17.63 8.42 7.64
N MET A 64 17.59 7.10 7.88
CA MET A 64 18.62 6.36 8.61
C MET A 64 19.96 6.40 7.87
N LYS A 65 19.95 6.22 6.54
CA LYS A 65 21.14 6.32 5.69
C LYS A 65 21.78 7.72 5.73
N SER A 66 20.95 8.77 5.73
CA SER A 66 21.42 10.16 5.70
C SER A 66 21.82 10.72 7.07
N SER A 67 21.26 10.20 8.17
CA SER A 67 21.48 10.74 9.54
C SER A 67 22.64 10.10 10.31
N GLY A 68 23.37 9.16 9.70
CA GLY A 68 24.44 8.42 10.38
C GLY A 68 23.95 7.31 11.34
N GLN A 69 22.64 7.09 11.45
CA GLN A 69 22.05 6.03 12.27
C GLN A 69 22.36 4.62 11.73
N MET A 70 22.82 4.51 10.49
CA MET A 70 23.24 3.26 9.90
C MET A 70 24.38 2.60 10.70
N GLY A 71 25.32 3.38 11.22
CA GLY A 71 26.39 2.85 12.08
C GLY A 71 25.84 2.15 13.33
N GLN A 72 24.87 2.75 14.00
CA GLN A 72 24.23 2.13 15.17
C GLN A 72 23.48 0.85 14.85
N LEU A 73 22.82 0.79 13.68
CA LEU A 73 22.18 -0.43 13.22
C LEU A 73 23.21 -1.55 12.96
N LEU A 74 24.31 -1.23 12.29
CA LEU A 74 25.39 -2.19 12.04
C LEU A 74 26.01 -2.69 13.35
N ASP A 75 26.23 -1.82 14.34
CA ASP A 75 26.71 -2.20 15.66
C ASP A 75 25.73 -3.15 16.37
N GLN A 76 24.43 -2.90 16.26
CA GLN A 76 23.40 -3.77 16.82
C GLN A 76 23.36 -5.14 16.12
N VAL A 77 23.49 -5.19 14.80
CA VAL A 77 23.59 -6.45 14.05
C VAL A 77 24.84 -7.22 14.44
N ALA A 78 26.00 -6.54 14.56
CA ALA A 78 27.23 -7.15 15.01
C ALA A 78 27.11 -7.73 16.43
N MET A 79 26.56 -6.98 17.36
CA MET A 79 26.31 -7.45 18.74
C MET A 79 25.41 -8.69 18.75
N THR A 80 24.34 -8.68 17.98
CA THR A 80 23.42 -9.82 17.85
C THR A 80 24.14 -11.05 17.31
N GLN A 81 25.01 -10.89 16.32
CA GLN A 81 25.80 -11.99 15.74
C GLN A 81 26.78 -12.60 16.75
N VAL A 82 27.44 -11.78 17.56
CA VAL A 82 28.34 -12.23 18.65
C VAL A 82 27.56 -13.01 19.70
N LEU A 83 26.46 -12.45 20.19
CA LEU A 83 25.62 -13.10 21.21
C LEU A 83 25.02 -14.41 20.70
N TYR A 84 24.56 -14.45 19.45
CA TYR A 84 24.07 -15.67 18.80
C TYR A 84 25.16 -16.74 18.79
N GLN A 85 26.39 -16.39 18.39
CA GLN A 85 27.49 -17.37 18.37
C GLN A 85 27.80 -17.91 19.77
N GLN A 86 27.87 -17.04 20.77
CA GLN A 86 28.08 -17.46 22.15
C GLN A 86 26.97 -18.39 22.66
N ALA A 87 25.71 -18.10 22.30
CA ALA A 87 24.59 -18.97 22.64
C ALA A 87 24.70 -20.35 21.99
N ILE A 88 25.13 -20.42 20.73
CA ILE A 88 25.39 -21.69 20.04
C ILE A 88 26.53 -22.47 20.73
N ASP A 89 27.64 -21.81 21.04
CA ASP A 89 28.83 -22.43 21.65
C ASP A 89 28.50 -22.96 23.06
N GLN A 90 27.64 -22.27 23.80
CA GLN A 90 27.15 -22.71 25.12
C GLN A 90 26.03 -23.77 25.01
N GLY A 91 25.52 -24.06 23.83
CA GLY A 91 24.51 -25.07 23.60
C GLY A 91 23.09 -24.67 23.95
N LEU A 92 22.79 -23.35 24.17
CA LEU A 92 21.46 -22.87 24.53
C LEU A 92 20.37 -23.30 23.52
N HIS A 93 20.72 -23.40 22.23
CA HIS A 93 19.79 -23.89 21.21
C HIS A 93 19.33 -25.34 21.41
N LYS A 94 19.94 -26.09 22.36
CA LYS A 94 19.58 -27.48 22.72
C LYS A 94 18.67 -27.53 23.97
N GLU A 95 18.50 -26.44 24.67
CA GLU A 95 17.60 -26.37 25.81
C GLU A 95 16.14 -26.46 25.37
N ASP A 96 15.30 -27.13 26.15
CA ASP A 96 13.94 -27.47 25.70
C ASP A 96 13.01 -26.25 25.59
N ASP A 97 13.20 -25.27 26.47
CA ASP A 97 12.48 -23.99 26.42
C ASP A 97 12.89 -23.16 25.19
N VAL A 98 14.17 -23.10 24.84
CA VAL A 98 14.68 -22.42 23.66
C VAL A 98 14.19 -23.12 22.40
N LYS A 99 14.24 -24.46 22.33
CA LYS A 99 13.67 -25.23 21.20
C LYS A 99 12.18 -24.96 21.04
N LEU A 100 11.42 -24.92 22.14
CA LEU A 100 9.99 -24.61 22.09
C LEU A 100 9.76 -23.19 21.53
N ALA A 101 10.51 -22.20 22.03
CA ALA A 101 10.42 -20.82 21.57
C ALA A 101 10.73 -20.70 20.08
N LEU A 102 11.82 -21.33 19.58
CA LEU A 102 12.19 -21.36 18.18
C LEU A 102 11.11 -22.03 17.32
N ALA A 103 10.57 -23.18 17.75
CA ALA A 103 9.51 -23.88 17.02
C ALA A 103 8.21 -23.06 16.95
N MET A 104 7.87 -22.32 18.01
CA MET A 104 6.72 -21.40 17.99
C MET A 104 6.93 -20.23 17.03
N GLN A 105 8.12 -19.65 17.03
CA GLN A 105 8.49 -18.57 16.11
C GLN A 105 8.49 -19.02 14.66
N GLU A 106 9.04 -20.19 14.35
CA GLU A 106 9.02 -20.79 13.01
C GLU A 106 7.58 -20.96 12.50
N ARG A 107 6.69 -21.53 13.32
CA ARG A 107 5.26 -21.68 12.95
C ARG A 107 4.61 -20.33 12.63
N GLN A 108 4.90 -19.31 13.44
CA GLN A 108 4.35 -17.98 13.23
C GLN A 108 4.86 -17.36 11.92
N VAL A 109 6.16 -17.44 11.65
CA VAL A 109 6.78 -16.93 10.43
C VAL A 109 6.22 -17.62 9.19
N LEU A 110 6.14 -18.98 9.21
CA LEU A 110 5.61 -19.76 8.08
C LEU A 110 4.13 -19.46 7.84
N ALA A 111 3.32 -19.34 8.90
CA ALA A 111 1.91 -18.99 8.77
C ALA A 111 1.74 -17.58 8.14
N GLN A 112 2.50 -16.60 8.62
CA GLN A 112 2.47 -15.25 8.07
C GLN A 112 2.96 -15.23 6.62
N ALA A 113 4.04 -15.94 6.30
CA ALA A 113 4.57 -16.04 4.94
C ALA A 113 3.54 -16.64 3.97
N LEU A 114 2.79 -17.68 4.39
CA LEU A 114 1.72 -18.27 3.59
C LEU A 114 0.61 -17.26 3.31
N VAL A 115 0.15 -16.52 4.33
CA VAL A 115 -0.89 -15.49 4.17
C VAL A 115 -0.43 -14.41 3.19
N MET A 116 0.79 -13.90 3.35
CA MET A 116 1.34 -12.87 2.48
C MET A 116 1.57 -13.38 1.05
N LYS A 117 2.02 -14.61 0.89
CA LYS A 117 2.15 -15.24 -0.43
C LYS A 117 0.79 -15.30 -1.14
N LYS A 118 -0.26 -15.76 -0.45
CA LYS A 118 -1.62 -15.82 -1.00
C LYS A 118 -2.16 -14.43 -1.36
N ALA A 119 -1.89 -13.44 -0.53
CA ALA A 119 -2.28 -12.07 -0.80
C ALA A 119 -1.56 -11.51 -2.05
N LYS A 120 -0.25 -11.72 -2.17
CA LYS A 120 0.54 -11.27 -3.34
C LYS A 120 0.12 -11.97 -4.62
N GLU A 121 -0.14 -13.29 -4.59
CA GLU A 121 -0.60 -14.06 -5.75
C GLU A 121 -1.96 -13.57 -6.29
N ALA A 122 -2.80 -12.99 -5.44
CA ALA A 122 -4.11 -12.46 -5.82
C ALA A 122 -4.04 -11.04 -6.43
N ILE A 123 -2.92 -10.33 -6.29
CA ILE A 123 -2.75 -8.97 -6.84
C ILE A 123 -2.21 -9.08 -8.26
N THR A 124 -3.11 -9.32 -9.21
CA THR A 124 -2.82 -9.24 -10.65
C THR A 124 -3.46 -7.98 -11.23
N ASP A 125 -2.99 -7.54 -12.38
CA ASP A 125 -3.57 -6.36 -13.05
C ASP A 125 -5.07 -6.54 -13.31
N GLU A 126 -5.49 -7.75 -13.71
CA GLU A 126 -6.89 -8.07 -13.96
C GLU A 126 -7.72 -8.05 -12.67
N ALA A 127 -7.17 -8.57 -11.56
CA ALA A 127 -7.85 -8.58 -10.27
C ALA A 127 -7.99 -7.16 -9.70
N VAL A 128 -6.96 -6.34 -9.82
CA VAL A 128 -6.97 -4.93 -9.40
C VAL A 128 -7.99 -4.14 -10.24
N GLN A 129 -8.01 -4.33 -11.56
CA GLN A 129 -8.99 -3.71 -12.46
C GLN A 129 -10.41 -4.13 -12.09
N ALA A 130 -10.68 -5.43 -11.93
CA ALA A 130 -12.00 -5.94 -11.56
C ALA A 130 -12.47 -5.44 -10.20
N TRP A 131 -11.55 -5.37 -9.23
CA TRP A 131 -11.83 -4.82 -7.90
C TRP A 131 -12.20 -3.34 -7.97
N TYR A 132 -11.45 -2.55 -8.74
CA TYR A 132 -11.72 -1.13 -8.97
C TYR A 132 -13.08 -0.93 -9.64
N ASP A 133 -13.38 -1.66 -10.73
CA ASP A 133 -14.62 -1.51 -11.49
C ASP A 133 -15.87 -1.78 -10.60
N GLN A 134 -15.80 -2.78 -9.72
CA GLN A 134 -16.86 -3.07 -8.75
C GLN A 134 -17.04 -1.98 -7.70
N ARG A 135 -15.99 -1.21 -7.43
CA ARG A 135 -15.94 -0.22 -6.34
C ARG A 135 -15.71 1.21 -6.84
N LYS A 136 -15.82 1.45 -8.13
CA LYS A 136 -15.59 2.74 -8.79
C LYS A 136 -16.35 3.88 -8.10
N VAL A 137 -17.55 3.60 -7.57
CA VAL A 137 -18.36 4.56 -6.82
C VAL A 137 -17.64 5.05 -5.54
N GLN A 138 -16.76 4.27 -4.94
CA GLN A 138 -15.98 4.70 -3.76
C GLN A 138 -14.92 5.76 -4.13
N PHE A 139 -14.52 5.80 -5.39
CA PHE A 139 -13.60 6.79 -5.98
C PHE A 139 -14.37 7.87 -6.76
N ALA A 140 -15.72 7.79 -6.74
CA ALA A 140 -16.62 8.74 -7.38
C ALA A 140 -16.61 10.06 -6.59
N LYS A 141 -15.62 10.89 -6.92
CA LYS A 141 -15.61 12.29 -6.55
C LYS A 141 -15.55 13.04 -7.86
N ALA A 142 -16.68 13.63 -8.25
CA ALA A 142 -16.72 14.41 -9.47
C ALA A 142 -15.61 15.46 -9.43
N GLU A 143 -14.79 15.50 -10.45
CA GLU A 143 -13.70 16.46 -10.60
C GLU A 143 -13.81 17.15 -11.97
N VAL A 144 -13.39 18.41 -11.98
CA VAL A 144 -13.30 19.23 -13.18
C VAL A 144 -11.85 19.61 -13.40
N LYS A 145 -11.38 19.52 -14.63
CA LYS A 145 -10.12 20.09 -15.06
C LYS A 145 -10.40 21.41 -15.75
N ALA A 146 -9.80 22.49 -15.28
CA ALA A 146 -10.05 23.80 -15.85
C ALA A 146 -8.81 24.71 -15.79
N ARG A 147 -8.86 25.75 -16.63
CA ARG A 147 -7.99 26.94 -16.54
C ARG A 147 -8.81 28.10 -16.07
N HIS A 148 -8.17 29.08 -15.44
CA HIS A 148 -8.82 30.33 -15.09
C HIS A 148 -7.92 31.56 -15.30
N ILE A 149 -8.59 32.71 -15.45
CA ILE A 149 -7.99 34.03 -15.41
C ILE A 149 -8.71 34.80 -14.31
N LEU A 150 -8.00 35.33 -13.34
CA LEU A 150 -8.54 36.15 -12.27
C LEU A 150 -8.13 37.62 -12.49
N VAL A 151 -9.11 38.52 -12.48
CA VAL A 151 -8.87 40.00 -12.56
C VAL A 151 -9.68 40.70 -11.48
N LYS A 152 -9.30 41.95 -11.17
CA LYS A 152 -9.99 42.73 -10.11
C LYS A 152 -11.27 43.38 -10.60
N GLU A 153 -11.33 43.77 -11.88
CA GLU A 153 -12.41 44.55 -12.46
C GLU A 153 -13.26 43.69 -13.43
N GLU A 154 -14.56 43.78 -13.32
CA GLU A 154 -15.49 43.10 -14.22
C GLU A 154 -15.32 43.54 -15.67
N SER A 155 -15.09 44.87 -15.89
CA SER A 155 -14.83 45.44 -17.22
C SER A 155 -13.65 44.74 -17.91
N LYS A 156 -12.56 44.48 -17.16
CA LYS A 156 -11.39 43.78 -17.67
C LYS A 156 -11.70 42.33 -17.97
N ALA A 157 -12.47 41.68 -17.12
CA ALA A 157 -12.91 40.30 -17.37
C ALA A 157 -13.75 40.20 -18.67
N ASN A 158 -14.68 41.13 -18.89
CA ASN A 158 -15.48 41.16 -20.11
C ASN A 158 -14.64 41.45 -21.37
N GLU A 159 -13.64 42.34 -21.28
CA GLU A 159 -12.67 42.57 -22.37
C GLU A 159 -11.92 41.31 -22.75
N LEU A 160 -11.37 40.61 -21.76
CA LEU A 160 -10.62 39.34 -21.96
C LEU A 160 -11.51 38.24 -22.49
N LYS A 161 -12.76 38.13 -22.01
CA LYS A 161 -13.74 37.23 -22.53
C LYS A 161 -14.00 37.40 -24.02
N THR A 162 -14.17 38.66 -24.46
CA THR A 162 -14.36 38.97 -25.87
C THR A 162 -13.15 38.57 -26.71
N GLN A 163 -11.92 38.78 -26.20
CA GLN A 163 -10.72 38.31 -26.88
C GLN A 163 -10.63 36.77 -26.99
N LEU A 164 -11.01 36.06 -25.92
CA LEU A 164 -11.04 34.60 -25.93
C LEU A 164 -12.11 34.05 -26.89
N GLU A 165 -13.29 34.64 -26.93
CA GLU A 165 -14.35 34.34 -27.90
C GLU A 165 -13.93 34.62 -29.33
N GLY A 166 -13.07 35.63 -29.53
CA GLY A 166 -12.39 35.95 -30.78
C GLY A 166 -11.23 35.03 -31.16
N GLY A 167 -10.92 34.04 -30.35
CA GLY A 167 -9.89 33.02 -30.62
C GLY A 167 -8.51 33.31 -30.03
N ALA A 168 -8.37 34.31 -29.14
CA ALA A 168 -7.11 34.53 -28.44
C ALA A 168 -6.71 33.32 -27.58
N ASP A 169 -5.40 33.11 -27.41
CA ASP A 169 -4.88 32.00 -26.61
C ASP A 169 -5.09 32.26 -25.13
N PHE A 170 -5.78 31.33 -24.47
CA PHE A 170 -6.14 31.41 -23.04
C PHE A 170 -4.92 31.47 -22.15
N ALA A 171 -3.91 30.64 -22.43
CA ALA A 171 -2.69 30.59 -21.61
C ALA A 171 -1.87 31.86 -21.70
N THR A 172 -1.83 32.48 -22.84
CA THR A 172 -1.17 33.78 -23.04
C THR A 172 -1.86 34.86 -22.23
N LEU A 173 -3.19 34.99 -22.36
CA LEU A 173 -3.94 36.01 -21.60
C LEU A 173 -3.89 35.75 -20.07
N ALA A 174 -3.87 34.50 -19.67
CA ALA A 174 -3.69 34.16 -18.24
C ALA A 174 -2.34 34.61 -17.70
N LYS A 175 -1.25 34.40 -18.45
CA LYS A 175 0.11 34.86 -18.07
C LYS A 175 0.23 36.37 -18.00
N GLU A 176 -0.43 37.07 -18.91
CA GLU A 176 -0.34 38.52 -19.03
C GLU A 176 -1.22 39.28 -18.04
N HIS A 177 -2.39 38.73 -17.73
CA HIS A 177 -3.45 39.48 -17.07
C HIS A 177 -3.96 38.89 -15.75
N SER A 178 -3.69 37.57 -15.47
CA SER A 178 -4.19 36.99 -14.25
C SER A 178 -3.50 37.54 -13.01
N THR A 179 -4.30 37.95 -12.02
CA THR A 179 -3.80 38.33 -10.69
C THR A 179 -3.53 37.16 -9.79
N ASP A 180 -3.94 35.95 -10.18
CA ASP A 180 -3.48 34.70 -9.57
C ASP A 180 -2.11 34.33 -10.17
N THR A 181 -1.05 34.72 -9.48
CA THR A 181 0.32 34.50 -9.94
C THR A 181 0.72 33.03 -9.96
N GLY A 182 0.07 32.18 -9.15
CA GLY A 182 0.35 30.76 -9.07
C GLY A 182 -0.03 30.03 -10.36
N SER A 183 -1.32 30.04 -10.69
CA SER A 183 -1.81 29.40 -11.91
C SER A 183 -1.54 30.26 -13.16
N GLY A 184 -1.55 31.59 -13.04
CA GLY A 184 -1.31 32.49 -14.15
C GLY A 184 0.01 32.23 -14.86
N ALA A 185 1.10 32.05 -14.12
CA ALA A 185 2.41 31.70 -14.69
C ALA A 185 2.39 30.40 -15.52
N GLN A 186 1.48 29.49 -15.19
CA GLN A 186 1.25 28.21 -15.87
C GLN A 186 0.11 28.28 -16.89
N GLY A 187 -0.26 29.49 -17.36
CA GLY A 187 -1.35 29.68 -18.31
C GLY A 187 -2.73 29.46 -17.74
N GLY A 188 -2.89 29.71 -16.44
CA GLY A 188 -4.14 29.58 -15.72
C GLY A 188 -4.52 28.15 -15.30
N ASP A 189 -3.64 27.16 -15.50
CA ASP A 189 -3.94 25.75 -15.25
C ASP A 189 -4.14 25.48 -13.76
N LEU A 190 -5.31 24.87 -13.41
CA LEU A 190 -5.67 24.46 -12.06
C LEU A 190 -5.59 22.94 -11.87
N GLY A 191 -5.34 22.19 -12.95
CA GLY A 191 -5.42 20.74 -12.95
C GLY A 191 -6.82 20.23 -12.61
N TRP A 192 -6.89 19.00 -12.08
CA TRP A 192 -8.13 18.38 -11.59
C TRP A 192 -8.46 18.85 -10.19
N PHE A 193 -9.70 19.30 -9.96
CA PHE A 193 -10.17 19.70 -8.64
C PHE A 193 -11.61 19.24 -8.40
N SER A 194 -11.91 18.93 -7.14
CA SER A 194 -13.25 18.63 -6.67
C SER A 194 -13.95 19.88 -6.14
N LYS A 195 -15.29 19.85 -6.10
CA LYS A 195 -16.12 21.00 -5.74
C LYS A 195 -15.76 21.65 -4.39
N ASP A 196 -15.34 20.84 -3.41
CA ASP A 196 -14.97 21.29 -2.05
C ASP A 196 -13.59 21.98 -1.97
N LYS A 197 -12.80 21.96 -3.04
CA LYS A 197 -11.48 22.59 -3.10
C LYS A 197 -11.52 24.05 -3.60
N MET A 198 -12.65 24.49 -4.12
CA MET A 198 -12.83 25.83 -4.70
C MET A 198 -13.90 26.61 -3.93
N VAL A 199 -13.87 27.95 -4.06
CA VAL A 199 -14.94 28.81 -3.52
C VAL A 199 -16.24 28.54 -4.26
N ALA A 200 -17.38 28.60 -3.55
CA ALA A 200 -18.67 28.15 -4.03
C ALA A 200 -19.08 28.72 -5.41
N PRO A 201 -19.03 30.05 -5.68
CA PRO A 201 -19.44 30.57 -6.99
C PRO A 201 -18.57 30.03 -8.14
N PHE A 202 -17.28 29.90 -7.93
CA PHE A 202 -16.35 29.33 -8.92
C PHE A 202 -16.67 27.84 -9.18
N ALA A 203 -16.81 27.07 -8.09
CA ALA A 203 -17.09 25.64 -8.20
C ALA A 203 -18.44 25.39 -8.89
N GLU A 204 -19.49 26.14 -8.55
CA GLU A 204 -20.80 26.01 -9.18
C GLU A 204 -20.74 26.28 -10.68
N ALA A 205 -20.07 27.34 -11.09
CA ALA A 205 -19.91 27.70 -12.49
C ALA A 205 -19.09 26.63 -13.27
N ALA A 206 -17.96 26.18 -12.72
CA ALA A 206 -17.12 25.18 -13.36
C ALA A 206 -17.81 23.81 -13.49
N PHE A 207 -18.53 23.39 -12.45
CA PHE A 207 -19.22 22.09 -12.43
C PHE A 207 -20.52 22.10 -13.26
N ALA A 208 -21.15 23.24 -13.48
CA ALA A 208 -22.33 23.35 -14.34
C ALA A 208 -21.99 23.40 -15.85
N ALA A 209 -20.80 23.89 -16.21
CA ALA A 209 -20.40 24.07 -17.60
C ALA A 209 -19.98 22.75 -18.26
N GLU A 210 -20.14 22.61 -19.57
CA GLU A 210 -19.66 21.45 -20.33
C GLU A 210 -18.16 21.56 -20.66
N PRO A 211 -17.45 20.42 -20.91
CA PRO A 211 -16.10 20.45 -21.42
C PRO A 211 -15.95 21.30 -22.68
N GLY A 212 -14.93 22.13 -22.71
CA GLY A 212 -14.71 23.11 -23.79
C GLY A 212 -15.35 24.48 -23.54
N ALA A 213 -16.29 24.61 -22.61
CA ALA A 213 -16.97 25.87 -22.35
C ALA A 213 -16.08 26.91 -21.68
N LEU A 214 -16.28 28.17 -22.09
CA LEU A 214 -15.77 29.37 -21.42
C LEU A 214 -16.87 29.98 -20.59
N VAL A 215 -16.67 30.06 -19.28
CA VAL A 215 -17.66 30.58 -18.31
C VAL A 215 -17.11 31.82 -17.62
N GLY A 216 -18.00 32.76 -17.32
CA GLY A 216 -17.69 33.97 -16.61
C GLY A 216 -18.09 35.23 -17.38
N PRO A 217 -17.84 36.43 -16.79
CA PRO A 217 -17.19 36.64 -15.49
C PRO A 217 -17.93 36.02 -14.32
N VAL A 218 -17.22 35.31 -13.44
CA VAL A 218 -17.77 34.77 -12.18
C VAL A 218 -17.19 35.57 -11.03
N GLU A 219 -18.05 36.25 -10.28
CA GLU A 219 -17.63 37.06 -9.14
C GLU A 219 -17.34 36.17 -7.92
N THR A 220 -16.22 36.43 -7.25
CA THR A 220 -15.84 35.85 -5.96
C THR A 220 -15.20 36.91 -5.07
N ARG A 221 -14.93 36.58 -3.82
CA ARG A 221 -14.18 37.47 -2.90
C ARG A 221 -12.77 37.86 -3.41
N PHE A 222 -12.24 37.17 -4.41
CA PHE A 222 -10.92 37.43 -4.99
C PHE A 222 -10.97 38.36 -6.18
N GLY A 223 -12.12 38.52 -6.83
CA GLY A 223 -12.37 39.25 -8.04
C GLY A 223 -13.21 38.46 -9.05
N PHE A 224 -13.04 38.72 -10.31
CA PHE A 224 -13.78 38.15 -11.42
C PHE A 224 -12.96 37.10 -12.15
N HIS A 225 -13.53 35.91 -12.31
CA HIS A 225 -12.90 34.77 -12.94
C HIS A 225 -13.49 34.51 -14.32
N LEU A 226 -12.62 34.26 -15.30
CA LEU A 226 -12.95 33.57 -16.53
C LEU A 226 -12.47 32.14 -16.39
N ILE A 227 -13.33 31.17 -16.62
CA ILE A 227 -13.09 29.75 -16.39
C ILE A 227 -13.24 29.01 -17.72
N LYS A 228 -12.22 28.31 -18.17
CA LYS A 228 -12.30 27.40 -19.31
C LYS A 228 -12.27 25.97 -18.78
N VAL A 229 -13.39 25.27 -18.87
CA VAL A 229 -13.49 23.87 -18.51
C VAL A 229 -12.83 23.05 -19.62
N GLU A 230 -11.81 22.24 -19.25
CA GLU A 230 -11.10 21.38 -20.20
C GLU A 230 -11.72 19.99 -20.24
N ASP A 231 -12.01 19.41 -19.07
CA ASP A 231 -12.53 18.05 -18.95
C ASP A 231 -13.30 17.84 -17.63
N LYS A 232 -14.07 16.76 -17.55
CA LYS A 232 -14.82 16.34 -16.38
C LYS A 232 -14.72 14.85 -16.18
N ARG A 233 -14.69 14.40 -14.92
CA ARG A 233 -14.74 12.99 -14.57
C ARG A 233 -15.56 12.74 -13.32
N ASP A 234 -16.28 11.63 -13.29
CA ASP A 234 -17.12 11.24 -12.13
C ASP A 234 -16.34 10.44 -11.09
N ALA A 235 -15.20 9.85 -11.48
CA ALA A 235 -14.33 9.10 -10.59
C ALA A 235 -12.87 9.23 -11.02
N LYS A 236 -11.97 9.12 -10.08
CA LYS A 236 -10.54 9.02 -10.37
C LYS A 236 -10.24 7.73 -11.14
N PRO A 237 -9.46 7.77 -12.21
CA PRO A 237 -9.08 6.58 -12.95
C PRO A 237 -8.20 5.66 -12.10
N LEU A 238 -8.16 4.36 -12.46
CA LEU A 238 -7.40 3.37 -11.70
C LEU A 238 -5.93 3.76 -11.53
N ASP A 239 -5.29 4.32 -12.55
CA ASP A 239 -3.86 4.68 -12.49
C ASP A 239 -3.54 5.67 -11.36
N GLU A 240 -4.48 6.56 -11.02
CA GLU A 240 -4.31 7.51 -9.92
C GLU A 240 -4.57 6.90 -8.53
N VAL A 241 -5.32 5.80 -8.47
CA VAL A 241 -5.74 5.15 -7.21
C VAL A 241 -5.24 3.72 -7.09
N ARG A 242 -4.40 3.26 -8.04
CA ARG A 242 -3.88 1.89 -8.08
C ARG A 242 -3.26 1.45 -6.74
N PRO A 243 -2.37 2.22 -6.08
CA PRO A 243 -1.80 1.79 -4.80
C PRO A 243 -2.86 1.54 -3.72
N GLN A 244 -3.90 2.40 -3.67
CA GLN A 244 -5.00 2.23 -2.72
C GLN A 244 -5.88 1.02 -3.07
N ALA A 245 -6.10 0.76 -4.37
CA ALA A 245 -6.86 -0.40 -4.84
C ALA A 245 -6.12 -1.71 -4.51
N GLU A 246 -4.82 -1.77 -4.76
CA GLU A 246 -3.96 -2.92 -4.45
C GLU A 246 -3.91 -3.20 -2.95
N GLU A 247 -3.71 -2.17 -2.13
CA GLU A 247 -3.70 -2.30 -0.67
C GLU A 247 -5.06 -2.80 -0.13
N ALA A 248 -6.16 -2.28 -0.66
CA ALA A 248 -7.49 -2.69 -0.24
C ALA A 248 -7.81 -4.13 -0.69
N LEU A 249 -7.45 -4.51 -1.91
CA LEU A 249 -7.59 -5.87 -2.42
C LEU A 249 -6.74 -6.85 -1.61
N MET A 250 -5.50 -6.46 -1.25
CA MET A 250 -4.64 -7.26 -0.39
C MET A 250 -5.29 -7.53 0.97
N ARG A 251 -5.81 -6.50 1.64
CA ARG A 251 -6.53 -6.65 2.92
C ARG A 251 -7.76 -7.56 2.81
N GLU A 252 -8.53 -7.41 1.73
CA GLU A 252 -9.70 -8.25 1.46
C GLU A 252 -9.29 -9.71 1.25
N THR A 253 -8.24 -9.96 0.47
CA THR A 253 -7.70 -11.30 0.22
C THR A 253 -7.21 -11.96 1.50
N VAL A 254 -6.43 -11.24 2.33
CA VAL A 254 -5.99 -11.74 3.65
C VAL A 254 -7.18 -12.11 4.52
N THR A 255 -8.19 -11.26 4.56
CA THR A 255 -9.41 -11.50 5.37
C THR A 255 -10.17 -12.74 4.87
N THR A 256 -10.37 -12.82 3.55
CA THR A 256 -11.08 -13.96 2.94
C THR A 256 -10.33 -15.25 3.17
N PHE A 257 -9.04 -15.31 2.88
CA PHE A 257 -8.21 -16.50 3.08
C PHE A 257 -8.19 -16.95 4.54
N THR A 258 -8.03 -16.03 5.49
CA THR A 258 -8.03 -16.38 6.91
C THR A 258 -9.38 -16.86 7.40
N ASN A 259 -10.49 -16.35 6.86
CA ASN A 259 -11.84 -16.82 7.15
C ASN A 259 -12.08 -18.21 6.56
N GLU A 260 -11.62 -18.49 5.34
CA GLU A 260 -11.66 -19.83 4.74
C GLU A 260 -10.89 -20.85 5.58
N VAL A 261 -9.68 -20.49 6.02
CA VAL A 261 -8.89 -21.35 6.91
C VAL A 261 -9.66 -21.62 8.21
N LYS A 262 -10.24 -20.60 8.84
CA LYS A 262 -11.06 -20.73 10.06
C LYS A 262 -12.27 -21.63 9.85
N ALA A 263 -12.96 -21.48 8.72
CA ALA A 263 -14.16 -22.28 8.43
C ALA A 263 -13.84 -23.77 8.22
N ASN A 264 -12.65 -24.08 7.72
CA ASN A 264 -12.21 -25.44 7.41
C ASN A 264 -11.38 -26.10 8.52
N MET A 265 -10.93 -25.34 9.53
CA MET A 265 -10.13 -25.91 10.61
C MET A 265 -11.00 -26.74 11.57
N LYS A 266 -10.47 -27.89 11.94
CA LYS A 266 -11.07 -28.75 12.98
C LYS A 266 -10.31 -28.53 14.27
N VAL A 267 -10.96 -27.92 15.27
CA VAL A 267 -10.38 -27.65 16.58
C VAL A 267 -11.11 -28.43 17.65
N GLU A 268 -10.38 -29.30 18.33
CA GLU A 268 -10.86 -29.98 19.52
C GLU A 268 -10.09 -29.47 20.73
N LYS A 269 -10.74 -28.72 21.61
CA LYS A 269 -10.15 -28.23 22.86
C LYS A 269 -10.21 -29.30 23.94
N LYS A 270 -9.15 -29.41 24.75
CA LYS A 270 -9.05 -30.44 25.80
C LYS A 270 -8.59 -29.83 27.12
N GLY A 271 -8.84 -30.59 28.22
CA GLY A 271 -8.44 -30.20 29.56
C GLY A 271 -9.16 -28.95 30.03
N GLU A 272 -8.44 -28.06 30.68
CA GLU A 272 -8.96 -26.79 31.22
C GLU A 272 -9.44 -25.81 30.12
N TYR A 273 -9.09 -26.08 28.85
CA TYR A 273 -9.49 -25.26 27.69
C TYR A 273 -10.75 -25.77 26.99
N ALA A 274 -11.33 -26.95 27.42
CA ALA A 274 -12.45 -27.59 26.73
C ALA A 274 -13.66 -26.65 26.62
N ASP A 275 -13.96 -25.91 27.68
CA ASP A 275 -15.13 -25.04 27.81
C ASP A 275 -14.86 -23.57 27.46
N MET A 276 -13.62 -23.22 27.05
CA MET A 276 -13.31 -21.87 26.63
C MET A 276 -13.91 -21.54 25.26
N ALA A 277 -15.07 -20.90 25.27
CA ALA A 277 -15.65 -20.31 24.06
C ALA A 277 -14.76 -19.16 23.57
N PRO A 278 -14.68 -18.93 22.23
CA PRO A 278 -14.09 -17.69 21.74
C PRO A 278 -14.82 -16.50 22.36
N PRO A 279 -14.15 -15.39 22.67
CA PRO A 279 -14.81 -14.20 23.17
C PRO A 279 -15.96 -13.85 22.21
N ALA A 280 -17.13 -13.55 22.78
CA ALA A 280 -18.27 -13.09 21.98
C ALA A 280 -17.80 -11.88 21.15
N ALA A 281 -18.13 -11.86 19.88
CA ALA A 281 -17.88 -10.69 19.05
C ALA A 281 -18.48 -9.47 19.76
N PRO A 282 -17.78 -8.32 19.80
CA PRO A 282 -18.31 -7.12 20.45
C PRO A 282 -19.70 -6.82 19.86
N PRO A 283 -20.69 -6.44 20.69
CA PRO A 283 -22.03 -6.15 20.23
C PRO A 283 -21.94 -5.02 19.18
N GLY A 284 -22.34 -5.28 17.94
CA GLY A 284 -22.29 -4.35 16.83
C GLY A 284 -21.26 -4.69 15.74
N ALA A 285 -20.55 -5.80 15.81
CA ALA A 285 -19.77 -6.28 14.68
C ALA A 285 -20.73 -6.84 13.62
N ASP A 286 -20.98 -6.02 12.59
CA ASP A 286 -21.74 -6.42 11.41
C ASP A 286 -21.01 -7.57 10.71
N PRO A 287 -21.64 -8.75 10.50
CA PRO A 287 -21.02 -9.87 9.78
C PRO A 287 -20.66 -9.52 8.32
N HIS A 288 -21.07 -8.35 7.83
CA HIS A 288 -20.79 -7.83 6.49
C HIS A 288 -19.80 -6.66 6.43
N GLY A 289 -19.06 -6.39 7.52
CA GLY A 289 -17.83 -5.58 7.45
C GLY A 289 -17.97 -4.08 7.15
N LYS A 290 -19.10 -3.43 7.52
CA LYS A 290 -19.12 -1.97 7.61
C LYS A 290 -18.44 -1.55 8.93
N ALA A 291 -17.24 -1.02 8.85
CA ALA A 291 -16.61 -0.37 9.99
C ALA A 291 -17.53 0.76 10.51
N PRO A 292 -17.82 0.83 11.83
CA PRO A 292 -18.50 1.99 12.38
C PRO A 292 -17.61 3.21 12.19
N GLY A 293 -18.16 4.26 11.60
CA GLY A 293 -17.48 5.54 11.43
C GLY A 293 -16.91 6.00 12.77
N GLY A 294 -15.60 6.17 12.84
CA GLY A 294 -14.90 6.61 14.04
C GLY A 294 -15.46 7.96 14.51
N ALA A 295 -16.14 7.94 15.65
CA ALA A 295 -16.42 9.15 16.40
C ALA A 295 -15.09 9.72 16.90
N MET A 296 -14.77 10.93 16.46
CA MET A 296 -13.66 11.71 17.03
C MET A 296 -13.87 11.87 18.54
N PRO A 297 -12.84 11.72 19.38
CA PRO A 297 -12.94 12.06 20.78
C PRO A 297 -13.19 13.57 20.95
N PRO A 298 -13.99 14.01 21.96
CA PRO A 298 -14.31 15.41 22.18
C PRO A 298 -13.07 16.21 22.59
N GLY A 299 -12.99 17.43 22.06
CA GLY A 299 -11.89 18.33 22.05
C GLY A 299 -11.27 18.70 23.39
N HIS A 300 -10.01 19.09 23.30
CA HIS A 300 -9.30 19.84 24.35
C HIS A 300 -9.94 21.23 24.55
N PRO A 301 -10.01 21.71 25.81
CA PRO A 301 -10.46 23.07 26.09
C PRO A 301 -9.42 24.11 25.61
N PRO A 302 -9.84 25.33 25.28
CA PRO A 302 -8.92 26.37 24.86
C PRO A 302 -8.05 26.81 26.04
N GLY A 303 -6.74 26.76 25.86
CA GLY A 303 -5.78 27.35 26.76
C GLY A 303 -5.82 28.88 26.68
N ASN A 304 -5.74 29.51 27.83
CA ASN A 304 -5.58 30.95 28.03
C ASN A 304 -4.34 31.51 27.31
#